data_f3bea93448124e499a71de72219c3347
#
_entry.id   f3bea93448124e499a71de72219c3347
#
_cell.length_a   1.000
_cell.length_b   1.000
_cell.length_c   1.000
_cell.angle_alpha   90.00
_cell.angle_beta   90.00
_cell.angle_gamma   90.00
#
_symmetry.space_group_name_H-M   'P 1'
#
loop_
_entity.id
_entity.type
_entity.pdbx_description
1 polymer ?
#
loop_
_entity_poly.entity_id
_entity_poly.type
_entity_poly.pdbx_seq_one_letter_code
_entity_poly.pdbx_strand_id
1 'polypeptide(L)'
;MTCFARWDDLIDKSKDYNEILIMPTWRSWLDEAEDSTFLQSDYYKNYSELLHSERLNKLLEEYDLVFNFYIHPKFKDYISNFNVTSDRMRLIPYGEEPLNELMMRCKLLITDYSSVCWDVYYMNKPVLFYQFDYDLYNTIHGSYLDMEKDLFGYRSLTLDKLLDDFENACKNNFKQPREYEIMRDSKFAFTDRNNSARIVREIKKMKIFD
;
A
#
# COMPACT_ATOMS: atom_id res chain seq x y z
N MET A 1 -18.67 10.16 9.96
CA MET A 1 -19.04 9.02 9.10
C MET A 1 -18.23 9.13 7.83
N THR A 2 -17.30 8.23 7.60
CA THR A 2 -16.41 8.29 6.42
C THR A 2 -17.06 7.56 5.25
N CYS A 3 -17.30 8.28 4.16
CA CYS A 3 -17.96 7.77 2.98
C CYS A 3 -17.31 8.42 1.76
N PHE A 4 -16.50 7.65 0.99
CA PHE A 4 -15.84 8.14 -0.21
C PHE A 4 -16.51 7.53 -1.45
N ALA A 5 -16.91 8.38 -2.41
CA ALA A 5 -17.52 7.94 -3.66
C ALA A 5 -16.65 6.94 -4.42
N ARG A 6 -15.33 7.15 -4.45
CA ARG A 6 -14.38 6.28 -5.17
C ARG A 6 -14.38 4.82 -4.68
N TRP A 7 -14.83 4.55 -3.45
CA TRP A 7 -14.89 3.18 -2.94
C TRP A 7 -16.00 2.34 -3.58
N ASP A 8 -16.97 2.96 -4.25
CA ASP A 8 -18.04 2.23 -4.94
C ASP A 8 -17.49 1.45 -6.15
N ASP A 9 -16.37 1.89 -6.73
CA ASP A 9 -15.72 1.27 -7.86
C ASP A 9 -14.70 0.18 -7.46
N LEU A 10 -14.33 0.11 -6.17
CA LEU A 10 -13.36 -0.87 -5.69
C LEU A 10 -14.00 -2.25 -5.52
N ILE A 11 -13.47 -3.22 -6.25
CA ILE A 11 -13.89 -4.62 -6.23
C ILE A 11 -12.68 -5.50 -5.93
N ASP A 12 -12.81 -6.41 -4.97
CA ASP A 12 -11.76 -7.39 -4.75
C ASP A 12 -11.73 -8.41 -5.89
N LYS A 13 -10.66 -8.36 -6.69
CA LYS A 13 -10.35 -9.27 -7.80
C LYS A 13 -9.21 -10.24 -7.44
N SER A 14 -8.69 -10.21 -6.21
CA SER A 14 -7.48 -10.94 -5.82
C SER A 14 -7.56 -12.46 -5.97
N LYS A 15 -8.76 -13.02 -6.11
CA LYS A 15 -8.96 -14.46 -6.34
C LYS A 15 -8.47 -14.92 -7.71
N ASP A 16 -8.47 -14.02 -8.69
CA ASP A 16 -8.11 -14.30 -10.08
C ASP A 16 -6.65 -13.94 -10.39
N TYR A 17 -5.93 -13.37 -9.40
CA TYR A 17 -4.57 -12.88 -9.56
C TYR A 17 -3.67 -13.31 -8.41
N ASN A 18 -2.39 -13.53 -8.70
CA ASN A 18 -1.35 -13.83 -7.71
C ASN A 18 -0.42 -12.63 -7.54
N GLU A 19 -0.97 -11.44 -7.30
CA GLU A 19 -0.22 -10.20 -7.27
C GLU A 19 -0.11 -9.63 -5.85
N ILE A 20 1.08 -9.11 -5.55
CA ILE A 20 1.39 -8.30 -4.36
C ILE A 20 1.68 -6.89 -4.85
N LEU A 21 1.09 -5.89 -4.22
CA LEU A 21 1.37 -4.49 -4.54
C LEU A 21 2.28 -3.90 -3.46
N ILE A 22 3.36 -3.27 -3.88
CA ILE A 22 4.13 -2.38 -3.02
C ILE A 22 4.04 -0.95 -3.55
N MET A 23 3.62 -0.03 -2.70
CA MET A 23 3.49 1.38 -3.05
C MET A 23 3.99 2.25 -1.90
N PRO A 24 5.27 2.65 -1.93
CA PRO A 24 5.83 3.55 -0.93
C PRO A 24 5.37 4.99 -1.12
N THR A 25 5.26 5.72 -0.01
CA THR A 25 5.03 7.17 -0.02
C THR A 25 6.32 7.89 -0.41
N TRP A 26 6.20 8.95 -1.18
CA TRP A 26 7.33 9.84 -1.44
C TRP A 26 7.83 10.52 -0.17
N ARG A 27 9.06 11.01 -0.21
CA ARG A 27 9.68 11.76 0.90
C ARG A 27 9.89 13.20 0.46
N SER A 28 9.30 14.17 1.18
CA SER A 28 9.39 15.58 0.81
C SER A 28 10.82 16.11 0.82
N TRP A 29 11.68 15.55 1.67
CA TRP A 29 13.11 15.90 1.74
C TRP A 29 13.96 15.31 0.61
N LEU A 30 13.35 14.47 -0.25
CA LEU A 30 13.96 13.95 -1.47
C LEU A 30 13.24 14.46 -2.73
N ASP A 31 12.27 15.39 -2.58
CA ASP A 31 11.56 15.98 -3.73
C ASP A 31 12.57 16.82 -4.53
N GLU A 32 12.65 16.56 -5.83
CA GLU A 32 13.60 17.25 -6.74
C GLU A 32 15.08 17.10 -6.33
N ALA A 33 15.43 16.08 -5.55
CA ALA A 33 16.82 15.82 -5.19
C ALA A 33 17.62 15.36 -6.42
N GLU A 34 18.92 15.64 -6.43
CA GLU A 34 19.82 15.05 -7.42
C GLU A 34 19.88 13.52 -7.24
N ASP A 35 20.10 12.78 -8.35
CA ASP A 35 20.21 11.32 -8.33
C ASP A 35 21.22 10.82 -7.31
N SER A 36 22.36 11.50 -7.15
CA SER A 36 23.37 11.14 -6.16
C SER A 36 22.86 11.19 -4.73
N THR A 37 22.03 12.16 -4.39
CA THR A 37 21.38 12.31 -3.08
C THR A 37 20.30 11.24 -2.88
N PHE A 38 19.47 11.00 -3.91
CA PHE A 38 18.46 9.96 -3.86
C PHE A 38 19.07 8.58 -3.64
N LEU A 39 20.12 8.21 -4.40
CA LEU A 39 20.81 6.92 -4.30
C LEU A 39 21.49 6.69 -2.94
N GLN A 40 21.85 7.76 -2.22
CA GLN A 40 22.42 7.65 -0.87
C GLN A 40 21.37 7.62 0.24
N SER A 41 20.10 7.88 -0.07
CA SER A 41 19.02 7.95 0.90
C SER A 41 18.67 6.57 1.48
N ASP A 42 18.14 6.56 2.71
CA ASP A 42 17.61 5.35 3.31
C ASP A 42 16.39 4.82 2.54
N TYR A 43 15.62 5.71 1.89
CA TYR A 43 14.52 5.32 1.02
C TYR A 43 15.00 4.40 -0.10
N TYR A 44 15.98 4.84 -0.89
CA TYR A 44 16.51 4.04 -1.98
C TYR A 44 17.16 2.75 -1.49
N LYS A 45 17.98 2.83 -0.43
CA LYS A 45 18.70 1.67 0.10
C LYS A 45 17.76 0.58 0.57
N ASN A 46 16.75 0.92 1.39
CA ASN A 46 15.82 -0.06 1.94
C ASN A 46 14.93 -0.72 0.87
N TYR A 47 14.41 0.06 -0.08
CA TYR A 47 13.60 -0.52 -1.16
C TYR A 47 14.46 -1.27 -2.18
N SER A 48 15.68 -0.83 -2.45
CA SER A 48 16.63 -1.58 -3.29
C SER A 48 17.00 -2.91 -2.63
N GLU A 49 17.30 -2.94 -1.32
CA GLU A 49 17.58 -4.15 -0.56
C GLU A 49 16.38 -5.12 -0.61
N LEU A 50 15.16 -4.63 -0.44
CA LEU A 50 13.95 -5.44 -0.58
C LEU A 50 13.84 -6.07 -1.97
N LEU A 51 14.05 -5.29 -3.04
CA LEU A 51 13.95 -5.75 -4.43
C LEU A 51 15.07 -6.74 -4.82
N HIS A 52 16.21 -6.74 -4.09
CA HIS A 52 17.32 -7.68 -4.29
C HIS A 52 17.32 -8.83 -3.28
N SER A 53 16.33 -8.92 -2.39
CA SER A 53 16.28 -9.94 -1.36
C SER A 53 16.10 -11.35 -1.94
N GLU A 54 17.07 -12.23 -1.74
CA GLU A 54 16.96 -13.65 -2.09
C GLU A 54 15.80 -14.34 -1.35
N ARG A 55 15.54 -13.93 -0.09
CA ARG A 55 14.43 -14.46 0.69
C ARG A 55 13.09 -14.09 0.07
N LEU A 56 12.92 -12.83 -0.38
CA LEU A 56 11.72 -12.41 -1.09
C LEU A 56 11.54 -13.23 -2.37
N ASN A 57 12.58 -13.36 -3.18
CA ASN A 57 12.53 -14.15 -4.42
C ASN A 57 12.07 -15.59 -4.17
N LYS A 58 12.61 -16.27 -3.15
CA LYS A 58 12.17 -17.63 -2.78
C LYS A 58 10.70 -17.68 -2.39
N LEU A 59 10.21 -16.70 -1.63
CA LEU A 59 8.80 -16.63 -1.26
C LEU A 59 7.90 -16.42 -2.49
N LEU A 60 8.30 -15.53 -3.42
CA LEU A 60 7.56 -15.31 -4.66
C LEU A 60 7.49 -16.57 -5.54
N GLU A 61 8.55 -17.36 -5.59
CA GLU A 61 8.59 -18.64 -6.29
C GLU A 61 7.72 -19.69 -5.59
N GLU A 62 7.88 -19.87 -4.28
CA GLU A 62 7.18 -20.88 -3.47
C GLU A 62 5.67 -20.71 -3.51
N TYR A 63 5.19 -19.45 -3.47
CA TYR A 63 3.75 -19.15 -3.45
C TYR A 63 3.20 -18.70 -4.80
N ASP A 64 3.97 -18.82 -5.87
CA ASP A 64 3.60 -18.42 -7.24
C ASP A 64 3.08 -16.99 -7.34
N LEU A 65 3.81 -16.03 -6.79
CA LEU A 65 3.42 -14.62 -6.68
C LEU A 65 4.16 -13.75 -7.67
N VAL A 66 3.51 -12.64 -8.07
CA VAL A 66 4.12 -11.51 -8.80
C VAL A 66 4.15 -10.29 -7.88
N PHE A 67 5.29 -9.63 -7.78
CA PHE A 67 5.54 -8.48 -6.92
C PHE A 67 5.58 -7.19 -7.76
N ASN A 68 4.58 -6.35 -7.62
CA ASN A 68 4.41 -5.11 -8.37
C ASN A 68 4.89 -3.92 -7.53
N PHE A 69 6.04 -3.34 -7.88
CA PHE A 69 6.55 -2.12 -7.28
C PHE A 69 6.05 -0.91 -8.07
N TYR A 70 5.12 -0.16 -7.46
CA TYR A 70 4.53 1.03 -8.05
C TYR A 70 5.06 2.27 -7.34
N ILE A 71 5.86 3.08 -8.04
CA ILE A 71 6.45 4.27 -7.45
C ILE A 71 5.46 5.43 -7.39
N HIS A 72 5.56 6.24 -6.32
CA HIS A 72 4.73 7.44 -6.18
C HIS A 72 4.95 8.44 -7.32
N PRO A 73 3.90 9.13 -7.83
CA PRO A 73 4.02 10.09 -8.96
C PRO A 73 5.12 11.13 -8.80
N LYS A 74 5.36 11.63 -7.60
CA LYS A 74 6.43 12.56 -7.26
C LYS A 74 7.84 11.99 -7.49
N PHE A 75 7.98 10.67 -7.47
CA PHE A 75 9.24 9.96 -7.64
C PHE A 75 9.32 9.21 -8.98
N LYS A 76 8.44 9.56 -9.94
CA LYS A 76 8.36 8.88 -11.23
C LYS A 76 9.71 8.83 -11.97
N ASP A 77 10.52 9.89 -11.85
CA ASP A 77 11.79 10.01 -12.56
C ASP A 77 12.88 9.14 -11.92
N TYR A 78 12.72 8.75 -10.65
CA TYR A 78 13.66 7.87 -9.94
C TYR A 78 13.42 6.38 -10.15
N ILE A 79 12.33 5.97 -10.81
CA ILE A 79 12.04 4.53 -11.00
C ILE A 79 13.15 3.83 -11.78
N SER A 80 13.80 4.54 -12.71
CA SER A 80 14.93 4.02 -13.50
C SER A 80 16.18 3.71 -12.66
N ASN A 81 16.27 4.22 -11.44
CA ASN A 81 17.37 3.91 -10.54
C ASN A 81 17.18 2.56 -9.83
N PHE A 82 15.94 2.03 -9.81
CA PHE A 82 15.68 0.70 -9.29
C PHE A 82 15.87 -0.36 -10.37
N ASN A 83 16.25 -1.54 -9.92
CA ASN A 83 16.28 -2.73 -10.76
C ASN A 83 15.77 -3.93 -9.97
N VAL A 84 15.40 -4.99 -10.67
CA VAL A 84 14.86 -6.22 -10.09
C VAL A 84 15.70 -7.41 -10.55
N THR A 85 15.77 -8.44 -9.72
CA THR A 85 16.59 -9.64 -9.95
C THR A 85 15.77 -10.86 -10.35
N SER A 86 14.45 -10.71 -10.48
CA SER A 86 13.53 -11.82 -10.74
C SER A 86 12.45 -11.42 -11.73
N ASP A 87 12.09 -12.33 -12.64
CA ASP A 87 10.97 -12.17 -13.57
C ASP A 87 9.61 -12.10 -12.85
N ARG A 88 9.58 -12.42 -11.56
CA ARG A 88 8.41 -12.29 -10.70
C ARG A 88 8.25 -10.91 -10.08
N MET A 89 9.17 -9.99 -10.34
CA MET A 89 9.11 -8.61 -9.88
C MET A 89 8.95 -7.66 -11.05
N ARG A 90 8.05 -6.70 -10.92
CA ARG A 90 7.78 -5.68 -11.92
C ARG A 90 7.94 -4.29 -11.31
N LEU A 91 8.74 -3.45 -11.95
CA LEU A 91 8.75 -2.01 -11.69
C LEU A 91 7.69 -1.38 -12.58
N ILE A 92 6.67 -0.77 -11.99
CA ILE A 92 5.55 -0.17 -12.73
C ILE A 92 5.70 1.35 -12.69
N PRO A 93 6.06 2.00 -13.81
CA PRO A 93 6.11 3.45 -13.93
C PRO A 93 4.73 4.07 -13.69
N TYR A 94 4.73 5.29 -13.16
CA TYR A 94 3.50 6.04 -12.98
C TYR A 94 2.76 6.24 -14.33
N GLY A 95 1.49 5.83 -14.36
CA GLY A 95 0.63 5.98 -15.53
C GLY A 95 0.64 4.79 -16.50
N GLU A 96 1.51 3.78 -16.30
CA GLU A 96 1.52 2.56 -17.13
C GLU A 96 0.30 1.69 -16.84
N GLU A 97 -0.02 1.48 -15.57
CA GLU A 97 -1.23 0.79 -15.15
C GLU A 97 -2.05 1.66 -14.19
N PRO A 98 -3.38 1.62 -14.25
CA PRO A 98 -4.23 2.33 -13.29
C PRO A 98 -4.05 1.77 -11.87
N LEU A 99 -3.74 2.63 -10.89
CA LEU A 99 -3.49 2.22 -9.51
C LEU A 99 -4.67 1.48 -8.87
N ASN A 100 -5.91 1.90 -9.17
CA ASN A 100 -7.10 1.22 -8.66
C ASN A 100 -7.20 -0.24 -9.15
N GLU A 101 -6.77 -0.54 -10.39
CA GLU A 101 -6.73 -1.92 -10.90
C GLU A 101 -5.67 -2.74 -10.16
N LEU A 102 -4.48 -2.19 -9.92
CA LEU A 102 -3.43 -2.84 -9.13
C LEU A 102 -3.92 -3.14 -7.70
N MET A 103 -4.60 -2.18 -7.05
CA MET A 103 -5.20 -2.38 -5.72
C MET A 103 -6.30 -3.45 -5.71
N MET A 104 -7.13 -3.50 -6.76
CA MET A 104 -8.19 -4.52 -6.88
C MET A 104 -7.62 -5.92 -7.09
N ARG A 105 -6.52 -6.06 -7.85
CA ARG A 105 -5.91 -7.36 -8.16
C ARG A 105 -5.00 -7.89 -7.04
N CYS A 106 -4.34 -7.02 -6.28
CA CYS A 106 -3.39 -7.48 -5.27
C CYS A 106 -4.06 -8.30 -4.15
N LYS A 107 -3.34 -9.29 -3.64
CA LYS A 107 -3.72 -10.07 -2.45
C LYS A 107 -3.36 -9.34 -1.16
N LEU A 108 -2.32 -8.52 -1.21
CA LEU A 108 -1.74 -7.80 -0.08
C LEU A 108 -1.09 -6.52 -0.59
N LEU A 109 -1.16 -5.46 0.22
CA LEU A 109 -0.42 -4.22 0.01
C LEU A 109 0.75 -4.13 1.00
N ILE A 110 1.94 -3.83 0.50
CA ILE A 110 3.05 -3.33 1.31
C ILE A 110 3.13 -1.82 1.07
N THR A 111 3.10 -1.05 2.14
CA THR A 111 3.24 0.41 2.06
C THR A 111 3.93 0.95 3.32
N ASP A 112 3.96 2.26 3.50
CA ASP A 112 4.56 2.88 4.68
C ASP A 112 3.62 3.89 5.35
N TYR A 113 3.37 5.04 4.71
CA TYR A 113 2.52 6.13 5.23
C TYR A 113 1.43 6.54 4.24
N SER A 114 1.27 5.81 3.14
CA SER A 114 0.37 6.16 2.06
C SER A 114 -1.09 5.94 2.40
N SER A 115 -1.95 6.90 2.05
CA SER A 115 -3.39 6.81 2.21
C SER A 115 -4.06 5.71 1.36
N VAL A 116 -3.36 5.13 0.38
CA VAL A 116 -3.87 4.00 -0.42
C VAL A 116 -4.14 2.76 0.45
N CYS A 117 -3.51 2.66 1.62
CA CYS A 117 -3.79 1.60 2.57
C CYS A 117 -5.27 1.52 2.96
N TRP A 118 -5.97 2.66 3.03
CA TRP A 118 -7.40 2.72 3.32
C TRP A 118 -8.26 2.11 2.21
N ASP A 119 -7.86 2.30 0.96
CA ASP A 119 -8.59 1.75 -0.20
C ASP A 119 -8.46 0.22 -0.24
N VAL A 120 -7.26 -0.31 0.04
CA VAL A 120 -7.00 -1.75 0.13
C VAL A 120 -7.69 -2.37 1.35
N TYR A 121 -7.63 -1.68 2.49
CA TYR A 121 -8.29 -2.10 3.72
C TYR A 121 -9.83 -2.08 3.59
N TYR A 122 -10.40 -1.13 2.84
CA TYR A 122 -11.82 -1.12 2.50
C TYR A 122 -12.26 -2.43 1.82
N MET A 123 -11.43 -2.99 0.96
CA MET A 123 -11.66 -4.29 0.30
C MET A 123 -11.38 -5.51 1.20
N ASN A 124 -11.10 -5.31 2.50
CA ASN A 124 -10.78 -6.36 3.47
C ASN A 124 -9.51 -7.15 3.14
N LYS A 125 -8.52 -6.49 2.58
CA LYS A 125 -7.22 -7.09 2.25
C LYS A 125 -6.16 -6.70 3.27
N PRO A 126 -5.19 -7.58 3.57
CA PRO A 126 -4.12 -7.29 4.50
C PRO A 126 -3.18 -6.19 3.99
N VAL A 127 -2.68 -5.39 4.93
CA VAL A 127 -1.68 -4.36 4.70
C VAL A 127 -0.48 -4.62 5.59
N LEU A 128 0.73 -4.53 5.04
CA LEU A 128 1.98 -4.50 5.81
C LEU A 128 2.58 -3.09 5.72
N PHE A 129 3.00 -2.57 6.85
CA PHE A 129 3.57 -1.22 6.95
C PHE A 129 5.08 -1.30 7.14
N TYR A 130 5.85 -0.96 6.09
CA TYR A 130 7.31 -0.93 6.12
C TYR A 130 7.81 0.47 6.42
N GLN A 131 8.10 0.75 7.69
CA GLN A 131 8.34 2.09 8.23
C GLN A 131 9.76 2.23 8.82
N PHE A 132 10.78 1.90 8.04
CA PHE A 132 12.21 1.92 8.44
C PHE A 132 12.71 3.31 8.85
N ASP A 133 12.09 4.37 8.36
CA ASP A 133 12.45 5.79 8.62
C ASP A 133 11.40 6.53 9.47
N TYR A 134 10.68 5.80 10.33
CA TYR A 134 9.54 6.33 11.09
C TYR A 134 9.86 7.62 11.86
N ASP A 135 10.97 7.64 12.60
CA ASP A 135 11.31 8.79 13.45
C ASP A 135 11.51 10.06 12.61
N LEU A 136 12.20 9.94 11.48
CA LEU A 136 12.42 11.05 10.56
C LEU A 136 11.10 11.48 9.90
N TYR A 137 10.31 10.53 9.41
CA TYR A 137 9.03 10.81 8.78
C TYR A 137 8.08 11.51 9.75
N ASN A 138 7.97 10.99 10.97
CA ASN A 138 7.10 11.56 12.01
C ASN A 138 7.54 12.96 12.45
N THR A 139 8.86 13.23 12.50
CA THR A 139 9.40 14.56 12.82
C THR A 139 9.04 15.59 11.75
N ILE A 140 9.06 15.22 10.46
CA ILE A 140 8.86 16.16 9.35
C ILE A 140 7.37 16.34 9.03
N HIS A 141 6.60 15.25 8.98
CA HIS A 141 5.20 15.25 8.52
C HIS A 141 4.20 15.05 9.65
N GLY A 142 4.57 14.29 10.68
CA GLY A 142 3.63 13.81 11.68
C GLY A 142 2.64 12.79 11.12
N SER A 143 1.70 12.38 11.96
CA SER A 143 0.61 11.49 11.57
C SER A 143 -0.65 11.81 12.36
N TYR A 144 -1.82 11.69 11.72
CA TYR A 144 -3.13 11.75 12.38
C TYR A 144 -3.46 10.43 13.12
N LEU A 145 -2.78 9.34 12.76
CA LEU A 145 -2.91 8.05 13.43
C LEU A 145 -1.75 7.88 14.41
N ASP A 146 -2.03 7.25 15.55
CA ASP A 146 -0.98 6.65 16.36
C ASP A 146 -0.44 5.43 15.61
N MET A 147 0.75 5.59 15.00
CA MET A 147 1.37 4.55 14.16
C MET A 147 1.80 3.31 14.96
N GLU A 148 1.61 3.30 16.27
CA GLU A 148 1.84 2.11 17.11
C GLU A 148 0.54 1.41 17.47
N LYS A 149 -0.58 2.13 17.61
CA LYS A 149 -1.83 1.59 18.15
C LYS A 149 -2.97 1.54 17.14
N ASP A 150 -2.97 2.45 16.15
CA ASP A 150 -4.10 2.62 15.24
C ASP A 150 -3.89 1.96 13.87
N LEU A 151 -2.73 1.35 13.61
CA LEU A 151 -2.49 0.64 12.37
C LEU A 151 -3.37 -0.61 12.27
N PHE A 152 -3.88 -0.83 11.08
CA PHE A 152 -4.73 -1.96 10.72
C PHE A 152 -3.98 -3.02 9.90
N GLY A 153 -2.72 -3.22 10.23
CA GLY A 153 -1.81 -4.18 9.64
C GLY A 153 -0.50 -4.25 10.42
N TYR A 154 0.33 -5.24 10.12
CA TYR A 154 1.60 -5.42 10.83
C TYR A 154 2.60 -4.35 10.44
N ARG A 155 3.28 -3.80 11.43
CA ARG A 155 4.31 -2.78 11.31
C ARG A 155 5.68 -3.41 11.36
N SER A 156 6.52 -3.11 10.38
CA SER A 156 7.90 -3.57 10.28
C SER A 156 8.84 -2.39 10.13
N LEU A 157 9.85 -2.32 10.98
CA LEU A 157 10.89 -1.28 10.95
C LEU A 157 12.17 -1.79 10.26
N THR A 158 12.26 -3.08 9.99
CA THR A 158 13.40 -3.74 9.35
C THR A 158 12.93 -4.65 8.22
N LEU A 159 13.81 -4.91 7.25
CA LEU A 159 13.53 -5.81 6.15
C LEU A 159 13.22 -7.23 6.64
N ASP A 160 13.99 -7.77 7.59
CA ASP A 160 13.77 -9.10 8.13
C ASP A 160 12.36 -9.25 8.72
N LYS A 161 11.93 -8.27 9.53
CA LYS A 161 10.58 -8.28 10.10
C LYS A 161 9.50 -8.19 9.03
N LEU A 162 9.70 -7.35 8.00
CA LEU A 162 8.78 -7.28 6.86
C LEU A 162 8.65 -8.64 6.16
N LEU A 163 9.77 -9.32 5.92
CA LEU A 163 9.78 -10.62 5.27
C LEU A 163 9.16 -11.72 6.15
N ASP A 164 9.31 -11.65 7.47
CA ASP A 164 8.62 -12.54 8.41
C ASP A 164 7.10 -12.35 8.34
N ASP A 165 6.63 -11.10 8.33
CA ASP A 165 5.21 -10.77 8.25
C ASP A 165 4.63 -11.16 6.88
N PHE A 166 5.40 -10.95 5.80
CA PHE A 166 5.01 -11.36 4.45
C PHE A 166 4.90 -12.89 4.33
N GLU A 167 5.87 -13.64 4.83
CA GLU A 167 5.85 -15.11 4.85
C GLU A 167 4.64 -15.62 5.65
N ASN A 168 4.33 -15.01 6.80
CA ASN A 168 3.14 -15.34 7.57
C ASN A 168 1.85 -15.05 6.80
N ALA A 169 1.77 -13.95 6.06
CA ALA A 169 0.64 -13.65 5.20
C ALA A 169 0.47 -14.70 4.09
N CYS A 170 1.56 -15.13 3.44
CA CYS A 170 1.56 -16.20 2.47
C CYS A 170 1.02 -17.53 3.06
N LYS A 171 1.57 -17.96 4.20
CA LYS A 171 1.13 -19.17 4.92
C LYS A 171 -0.36 -19.17 5.29
N ASN A 172 -0.92 -18.00 5.55
CA ASN A 172 -2.33 -17.79 5.86
C ASN A 172 -3.19 -17.46 4.63
N ASN A 173 -2.65 -17.67 3.42
CA ASN A 173 -3.32 -17.37 2.14
C ASN A 173 -3.89 -15.94 2.08
N PHE A 174 -3.14 -14.96 2.58
CA PHE A 174 -3.47 -13.53 2.61
C PHE A 174 -4.81 -13.22 3.28
N LYS A 175 -5.26 -14.08 4.19
CA LYS A 175 -6.47 -13.81 4.96
C LYS A 175 -6.22 -12.65 5.92
N GLN A 176 -7.16 -11.69 5.95
CA GLN A 176 -7.11 -10.58 6.90
C GLN A 176 -7.16 -11.12 8.34
N PRO A 177 -6.22 -10.73 9.22
CA PRO A 177 -6.27 -11.09 10.64
C PRO A 177 -7.57 -10.60 11.32
N ARG A 178 -8.12 -11.42 12.20
CA ARG A 178 -9.44 -11.17 12.79
C ARG A 178 -9.53 -9.85 13.56
N GLU A 179 -8.46 -9.45 14.24
CA GLU A 179 -8.37 -8.16 14.91
C GLU A 179 -8.54 -6.98 13.94
N TYR A 180 -7.95 -7.06 12.75
CA TYR A 180 -8.07 -6.02 11.73
C TYR A 180 -9.41 -6.07 11.00
N GLU A 181 -10.06 -7.24 10.84
CA GLU A 181 -11.45 -7.30 10.38
C GLU A 181 -12.39 -6.55 11.33
N ILE A 182 -12.28 -6.78 12.63
CA ILE A 182 -13.08 -6.09 13.65
C ILE A 182 -12.81 -4.59 13.65
N MET A 183 -11.55 -4.19 13.58
CA MET A 183 -11.17 -2.78 13.49
C MET A 183 -11.74 -2.13 12.23
N ARG A 184 -11.72 -2.83 11.08
CA ARG A 184 -12.30 -2.36 9.81
C ARG A 184 -13.77 -2.00 9.96
N ASP A 185 -14.55 -2.85 10.57
CA ASP A 185 -15.98 -2.63 10.78
C ASP A 185 -16.25 -1.38 11.66
N SER A 186 -15.30 -1.00 12.52
CA SER A 186 -15.36 0.23 13.31
C SER A 186 -14.95 1.49 12.51
N LYS A 187 -14.09 1.36 11.51
CA LYS A 187 -13.57 2.49 10.70
C LYS A 187 -14.46 2.85 9.51
N PHE A 188 -15.12 1.86 8.89
CA PHE A 188 -15.98 2.06 7.73
C PHE A 188 -17.45 1.88 8.11
N ALA A 189 -18.23 2.97 8.02
CA ALA A 189 -19.65 2.92 8.29
C ALA A 189 -20.43 2.11 7.26
N PHE A 190 -19.93 2.02 6.03
CA PHE A 190 -20.53 1.29 4.92
C PHE A 190 -19.44 0.66 4.04
N THR A 191 -19.68 -0.58 3.65
CA THR A 191 -18.80 -1.35 2.74
C THR A 191 -19.60 -1.97 1.58
N ASP A 192 -20.80 -1.43 1.31
CA ASP A 192 -21.80 -1.96 0.37
C ASP A 192 -21.77 -1.29 -1.01
N ARG A 193 -20.75 -0.45 -1.28
CA ARG A 193 -20.56 0.21 -2.58
C ARG A 193 -21.72 1.14 -3.00
N ASN A 194 -22.41 1.74 -2.05
CA ASN A 194 -23.49 2.71 -2.29
C ASN A 194 -23.18 4.10 -1.73
N ASN A 195 -21.91 4.46 -1.63
CA ASN A 195 -21.44 5.70 -1.04
C ASN A 195 -21.86 6.92 -1.88
N SER A 196 -21.72 6.86 -3.20
CA SER A 196 -22.13 7.91 -4.13
C SER A 196 -23.61 8.22 -4.00
N ALA A 197 -24.46 7.20 -3.92
CA ALA A 197 -25.90 7.37 -3.76
C ALA A 197 -26.25 8.04 -2.42
N ARG A 198 -25.51 7.74 -1.34
CA ARG A 198 -25.67 8.41 -0.04
C ARG A 198 -25.27 9.87 -0.11
N ILE A 199 -24.11 10.17 -0.71
CA ILE A 199 -23.62 11.55 -0.89
C ILE A 199 -24.64 12.38 -1.68
N VAL A 200 -25.11 11.87 -2.83
CA VAL A 200 -26.11 12.57 -3.66
C VAL A 200 -27.41 12.82 -2.89
N ARG A 201 -27.85 11.84 -2.07
CA ARG A 201 -29.06 12.01 -1.23
C ARG A 201 -28.90 13.14 -0.22
N GLU A 202 -27.73 13.21 0.45
CA GLU A 202 -27.49 14.27 1.43
C GLU A 202 -27.37 15.64 0.77
N ILE A 203 -26.69 15.76 -0.38
CA ILE A 203 -26.61 17.00 -1.16
C ILE A 203 -28.01 17.50 -1.56
N LYS A 204 -28.89 16.60 -2.02
CA LYS A 204 -30.29 16.95 -2.35
C LYS A 204 -31.08 17.48 -1.14
N LYS A 205 -30.85 16.89 0.06
CA LYS A 205 -31.49 17.40 1.30
C LYS A 205 -31.03 18.82 1.67
N MET A 206 -29.77 19.16 1.33
CA MET A 206 -29.21 20.49 1.63
C MET A 206 -29.77 21.61 0.74
N LYS A 207 -30.55 21.28 -0.31
CA LYS A 207 -31.13 22.24 -1.27
C LYS A 207 -30.11 23.24 -1.85
N ILE A 208 -28.88 22.75 -2.11
CA ILE A 208 -27.76 23.60 -2.59
C ILE A 208 -27.98 24.03 -4.05
N PHE A 209 -28.85 23.33 -4.79
CA PHE A 209 -29.07 23.52 -6.23
C PHE A 209 -30.53 23.93 -6.55
N ASP A 210 -31.31 24.37 -5.57
CA ASP A 210 -32.68 24.92 -5.74
C ASP A 210 -32.62 26.42 -5.95
#